data_f2a861ff3d49997213c8e83f330cd828
#
_entry.id   f2a861ff3d49997213c8e83f330cd828
#
_cell.length_a   1.000
_cell.length_b   1.000
_cell.length_c   1.000
_cell.angle_alpha   90.00
_cell.angle_beta   90.00
_cell.angle_gamma   90.00
#
_symmetry.space_group_name_H-M   'P 1'
#
loop_
_entity.id
_entity.type
_entity.pdbx_description
1 polymer ?
#
loop_
_entity_poly.entity_id
_entity_poly.type
_entity_poly.pdbx_seq_one_letter_code
_entity_poly.pdbx_strand_id
1 'polypeptide(L)'
;MSSSSLWLRGQTALVTGVSRRRGIGFAVASELARRGASVFIHHYRPHDLDLPWGGDDLGALRAELSAALAPDAVLGDMSADLRDSSAIPALIEAARALTGQLDILVCNHAQSGDDGSILDMTAERLDSFWATNTRSTILLTQAFARLRTGEEEGTRPGERATRTEPFTGPQGRVFWMTSGQIHGPMRGEVAYATSKAALAGVTKTVAAELLDRGIILNTIDPGPVNTGYLDAETTDRPLAEIEEFVRSTPFGRFGEPDDPARLIGWLASDDGRWVVGQVISSDGGFAIA
;
A
#
# COMPACT_ATOMS: atom_id res chain seq x y z
N MET A 1 -16.31 -22.85 1.76
CA MET A 1 -16.18 -21.74 0.79
C MET A 1 -16.17 -22.38 -0.60
N SER A 2 -16.96 -21.87 -1.54
CA SER A 2 -17.00 -22.37 -2.92
C SER A 2 -15.66 -22.09 -3.60
N SER A 3 -15.13 -23.04 -4.40
CA SER A 3 -13.87 -22.90 -5.16
C SER A 3 -13.84 -21.70 -6.12
N SER A 4 -14.98 -21.09 -6.39
CA SER A 4 -15.12 -19.88 -7.24
C SER A 4 -14.68 -18.58 -6.56
N SER A 5 -14.28 -18.58 -5.29
CA SER A 5 -13.88 -17.38 -4.54
C SER A 5 -12.35 -17.18 -4.42
N LEU A 6 -11.53 -18.15 -4.88
CA LEU A 6 -10.06 -18.10 -4.74
C LEU A 6 -9.40 -17.57 -6.02
N TRP A 7 -9.71 -16.34 -6.37
CA TRP A 7 -9.26 -15.69 -7.63
C TRP A 7 -7.75 -15.45 -7.70
N LEU A 8 -7.07 -15.42 -6.54
CA LEU A 8 -5.63 -15.18 -6.45
C LEU A 8 -4.84 -16.44 -6.11
N ARG A 9 -5.47 -17.62 -6.27
CA ARG A 9 -4.79 -18.90 -5.99
C ARG A 9 -3.56 -19.06 -6.87
N GLY A 10 -2.46 -19.47 -6.25
CA GLY A 10 -1.17 -19.63 -6.91
C GLY A 10 -0.41 -18.33 -7.15
N GLN A 11 -0.95 -17.16 -6.74
CA GLN A 11 -0.23 -15.89 -6.76
C GLN A 11 0.44 -15.61 -5.42
N THR A 12 1.49 -14.80 -5.45
CA THR A 12 2.21 -14.33 -4.27
C THR A 12 2.15 -12.82 -4.18
N ALA A 13 1.77 -12.31 -3.01
CA ALA A 13 1.65 -10.89 -2.72
C ALA A 13 2.66 -10.45 -1.66
N LEU A 14 3.35 -9.34 -1.89
CA LEU A 14 4.07 -8.57 -0.87
C LEU A 14 3.20 -7.39 -0.44
N VAL A 15 2.89 -7.31 0.86
CA VAL A 15 2.20 -6.16 1.46
C VAL A 15 3.12 -5.49 2.46
N THR A 16 3.40 -4.20 2.26
CA THR A 16 4.27 -3.43 3.18
C THR A 16 3.47 -2.68 4.24
N GLY A 17 4.07 -2.45 5.42
CA GLY A 17 3.41 -1.74 6.51
C GLY A 17 2.33 -2.58 7.22
N VAL A 18 2.63 -3.85 7.49
CA VAL A 18 1.72 -4.81 8.17
C VAL A 18 2.23 -5.08 9.57
N SER A 19 2.14 -4.09 10.45
CA SER A 19 2.62 -4.18 11.83
C SER A 19 1.51 -4.11 12.89
N ARG A 20 0.27 -3.84 12.48
CA ARG A 20 -0.89 -3.72 13.38
C ARG A 20 -2.15 -4.34 12.76
N ARG A 21 -2.91 -5.12 13.56
CA ARG A 21 -4.16 -5.78 13.12
C ARG A 21 -5.28 -4.79 12.76
N ARG A 22 -5.28 -3.61 13.35
CA ARG A 22 -6.19 -2.51 13.00
C ARG A 22 -5.73 -1.67 11.80
N GLY A 23 -4.61 -2.04 11.16
CA GLY A 23 -4.05 -1.32 10.03
C GLY A 23 -4.64 -1.74 8.68
N ILE A 24 -4.62 -0.81 7.72
CA ILE A 24 -5.02 -1.09 6.32
C ILE A 24 -4.15 -2.22 5.74
N GLY A 25 -2.84 -2.23 6.01
CA GLY A 25 -1.94 -3.28 5.51
C GLY A 25 -2.34 -4.67 5.96
N PHE A 26 -2.78 -4.84 7.22
CA PHE A 26 -3.28 -6.12 7.73
C PHE A 26 -4.58 -6.54 7.03
N ALA A 27 -5.53 -5.61 6.87
CA ALA A 27 -6.77 -5.89 6.17
C ALA A 27 -6.54 -6.30 4.71
N VAL A 28 -5.63 -5.61 4.01
CA VAL A 28 -5.22 -5.96 2.64
C VAL A 28 -4.56 -7.34 2.60
N ALA A 29 -3.60 -7.62 3.48
CA ALA A 29 -2.95 -8.93 3.58
C ALA A 29 -3.96 -10.06 3.83
N SER A 30 -4.92 -9.84 4.75
CA SER A 30 -6.00 -10.77 5.06
C SER A 30 -6.94 -10.98 3.88
N GLU A 31 -7.29 -9.92 3.15
CA GLU A 31 -8.17 -10.00 1.99
C GLU A 31 -7.52 -10.78 0.84
N LEU A 32 -6.24 -10.53 0.54
CA LEU A 32 -5.50 -11.28 -0.47
C LEU A 32 -5.35 -12.76 -0.07
N ALA A 33 -5.08 -13.04 1.20
CA ALA A 33 -5.00 -14.40 1.75
C ALA A 33 -6.33 -15.15 1.58
N ARG A 34 -7.46 -14.53 1.97
CA ARG A 34 -8.81 -15.13 1.80
C ARG A 34 -9.16 -15.40 0.34
N ARG A 35 -8.59 -14.63 -0.59
CA ARG A 35 -8.74 -14.83 -2.05
C ARG A 35 -7.77 -15.85 -2.63
N GLY A 36 -6.93 -16.47 -1.80
CA GLY A 36 -6.07 -17.59 -2.16
C GLY A 36 -4.61 -17.26 -2.45
N ALA A 37 -4.19 -16.01 -2.31
CA ALA A 37 -2.78 -15.65 -2.48
C ALA A 37 -1.94 -16.17 -1.31
N SER A 38 -0.70 -16.57 -1.61
CA SER A 38 0.38 -16.59 -0.62
C SER A 38 0.78 -15.17 -0.29
N VAL A 39 1.04 -14.88 0.97
CA VAL A 39 1.27 -13.49 1.42
C VAL A 39 2.63 -13.38 2.11
N PHE A 40 3.43 -12.43 1.68
CA PHE A 40 4.63 -12.00 2.39
C PHE A 40 4.35 -10.60 2.97
N ILE A 41 4.54 -10.43 4.28
CA ILE A 41 4.33 -9.15 4.93
C ILE A 41 5.66 -8.49 5.31
N HIS A 42 5.75 -7.20 5.06
CA HIS A 42 6.81 -6.36 5.62
C HIS A 42 6.24 -5.54 6.76
N HIS A 43 6.99 -5.42 7.85
CA HIS A 43 6.66 -4.61 9.02
C HIS A 43 7.88 -3.83 9.53
N TYR A 44 7.64 -2.70 10.22
CA TYR A 44 8.66 -1.96 10.92
C TYR A 44 8.10 -1.40 12.23
N ARG A 45 8.12 -2.23 13.25
CA ARG A 45 7.49 -1.99 14.54
C ARG A 45 8.04 -0.78 15.32
N PRO A 46 9.33 -0.38 15.22
CA PRO A 46 9.82 0.81 15.94
C PRO A 46 8.99 2.06 15.67
N HIS A 47 8.57 2.29 14.42
CA HIS A 47 7.71 3.43 14.08
C HIS A 47 6.36 3.39 14.81
N ASP A 48 5.72 2.23 14.90
CA ASP A 48 4.41 2.11 15.57
C ASP A 48 4.51 2.33 17.08
N LEU A 49 5.64 1.92 17.69
CA LEU A 49 5.86 2.09 19.14
C LEU A 49 6.06 3.56 19.53
N ASP A 50 6.51 4.40 18.61
CA ASP A 50 6.70 5.83 18.81
C ASP A 50 5.38 6.64 18.68
N LEU A 51 4.31 5.99 18.19
CA LEU A 51 3.01 6.64 17.96
C LEU A 51 2.05 6.41 19.13
N PRO A 52 1.10 7.35 19.39
CA PRO A 52 0.16 7.24 20.51
C PRO A 52 -0.70 5.97 20.51
N TRP A 53 -1.01 5.45 19.33
CA TRP A 53 -1.80 4.21 19.16
C TRP A 53 -0.97 2.92 19.26
N GLY A 54 0.34 3.03 19.40
CA GLY A 54 1.27 1.93 19.71
C GLY A 54 1.40 0.86 18.65
N GLY A 55 2.29 -0.09 18.95
CA GLY A 55 2.50 -1.31 18.17
C GLY A 55 1.58 -2.46 18.58
N ASP A 56 1.56 -3.54 17.81
CA ASP A 56 0.78 -4.75 18.06
C ASP A 56 1.68 -5.96 18.35
N ASP A 57 1.09 -7.07 18.78
CA ASP A 57 1.74 -8.36 18.90
C ASP A 57 1.85 -9.02 17.52
N LEU A 58 3.07 -9.10 17.01
CA LEU A 58 3.35 -9.71 15.68
C LEU A 58 3.05 -11.22 15.67
N GLY A 59 3.15 -11.91 16.79
CA GLY A 59 2.79 -13.32 16.90
C GLY A 59 1.29 -13.53 16.68
N ALA A 60 0.46 -12.74 17.38
CA ALA A 60 -0.99 -12.75 17.21
C ALA A 60 -1.40 -12.32 15.78
N LEU A 61 -0.75 -11.28 15.25
CA LEU A 61 -0.98 -10.80 13.89
C LEU A 61 -0.73 -11.91 12.85
N ARG A 62 0.39 -12.60 12.96
CA ARG A 62 0.74 -13.73 12.07
C ARG A 62 -0.21 -14.91 12.21
N ALA A 63 -0.65 -15.21 13.43
CA ALA A 63 -1.61 -16.28 13.69
C ALA A 63 -2.96 -15.99 13.00
N GLU A 64 -3.45 -14.75 13.08
CA GLU A 64 -4.69 -14.35 12.42
C GLU A 64 -4.56 -14.38 10.89
N LEU A 65 -3.43 -13.90 10.32
CA LEU A 65 -3.18 -14.00 8.88
C LEU A 65 -3.08 -15.46 8.42
N SER A 66 -2.40 -16.31 9.18
CA SER A 66 -2.29 -17.73 8.87
C SER A 66 -3.66 -18.43 8.86
N ALA A 67 -4.56 -18.03 9.75
CA ALA A 67 -5.94 -18.56 9.78
C ALA A 67 -6.79 -18.08 8.58
N ALA A 68 -6.40 -16.98 7.92
CA ALA A 68 -7.08 -16.46 6.74
C ALA A 68 -6.61 -17.12 5.42
N LEU A 69 -5.47 -17.81 5.43
CA LEU A 69 -4.90 -18.44 4.23
C LEU A 69 -5.77 -19.59 3.70
N ALA A 70 -5.76 -19.75 2.38
CA ALA A 70 -6.21 -20.98 1.74
C ALA A 70 -5.26 -22.15 2.09
N PRO A 71 -5.71 -23.42 2.02
CA PRO A 71 -4.92 -24.57 2.48
C PRO A 71 -3.55 -24.76 1.82
N ASP A 72 -3.37 -24.29 0.61
CA ASP A 72 -2.14 -24.38 -0.19
C ASP A 72 -1.35 -23.04 -0.26
N ALA A 73 -1.84 -21.99 0.39
CA ALA A 73 -1.16 -20.71 0.50
C ALA A 73 -0.24 -20.67 1.73
N VAL A 74 0.80 -19.86 1.66
CA VAL A 74 1.80 -19.73 2.71
C VAL A 74 2.00 -18.26 3.13
N LEU A 75 2.43 -18.05 4.38
CA LEU A 75 2.75 -16.75 4.95
C LEU A 75 4.25 -16.66 5.22
N GLY A 76 4.86 -15.54 4.83
CA GLY A 76 6.21 -15.14 5.22
C GLY A 76 6.22 -13.70 5.74
N ASP A 77 7.30 -13.32 6.43
CA ASP A 77 7.47 -11.95 6.89
C ASP A 77 8.93 -11.51 6.99
N MET A 78 9.15 -10.20 6.95
CA MET A 78 10.44 -9.58 7.18
C MET A 78 10.25 -8.19 7.82
N SER A 79 11.10 -7.89 8.80
CA SER A 79 11.23 -6.54 9.34
C SER A 79 12.32 -5.77 8.61
N ALA A 80 12.01 -4.55 8.17
CA ALA A 80 13.00 -3.65 7.55
C ALA A 80 12.61 -2.19 7.76
N ASP A 81 13.62 -1.31 7.89
CA ASP A 81 13.41 0.14 7.79
C ASP A 81 13.53 0.54 6.31
N LEU A 82 12.42 0.91 5.68
CA LEU A 82 12.40 1.27 4.26
C LEU A 82 12.97 2.68 3.97
N ARG A 83 13.36 3.44 5.00
CA ARG A 83 14.23 4.63 4.82
C ARG A 83 15.61 4.22 4.32
N ASP A 84 16.06 3.04 4.72
CA ASP A 84 17.27 2.42 4.19
C ASP A 84 16.95 1.69 2.87
N SER A 85 17.29 2.32 1.76
CA SER A 85 17.04 1.76 0.43
C SER A 85 17.82 0.46 0.16
N SER A 86 18.88 0.17 0.93
CA SER A 86 19.67 -1.07 0.80
C SER A 86 18.88 -2.31 1.26
N ALA A 87 17.83 -2.14 2.08
CA ALA A 87 16.95 -3.22 2.51
C ALA A 87 15.98 -3.71 1.42
N ILE A 88 15.72 -2.89 0.40
CA ILE A 88 14.68 -3.17 -0.61
C ILE A 88 14.98 -4.42 -1.45
N PRO A 89 16.18 -4.63 -2.00
CA PRO A 89 16.47 -5.84 -2.76
C PRO A 89 16.28 -7.11 -1.94
N ALA A 90 16.71 -7.11 -0.68
CA ALA A 90 16.58 -8.26 0.22
C ALA A 90 15.09 -8.56 0.53
N LEU A 91 14.26 -7.52 0.72
CA LEU A 91 12.82 -7.67 0.96
C LEU A 91 12.10 -8.28 -0.26
N ILE A 92 12.38 -7.78 -1.46
CA ILE A 92 11.79 -8.30 -2.71
C ILE A 92 12.20 -9.76 -2.94
N GLU A 93 13.48 -10.07 -2.72
CA GLU A 93 13.99 -11.44 -2.89
C GLU A 93 13.40 -12.39 -1.84
N ALA A 94 13.28 -12.00 -0.58
CA ALA A 94 12.63 -12.79 0.46
C ALA A 94 11.16 -13.09 0.13
N ALA A 95 10.43 -12.08 -0.36
CA ALA A 95 9.04 -12.25 -0.80
C ALA A 95 8.94 -13.22 -1.99
N ARG A 96 9.82 -13.10 -2.99
CA ARG A 96 9.90 -14.03 -4.12
C ARG A 96 10.22 -15.45 -3.68
N ALA A 97 11.17 -15.61 -2.77
CA ALA A 97 11.63 -16.92 -2.30
C ALA A 97 10.53 -17.71 -1.57
N LEU A 98 9.46 -17.05 -1.11
CA LEU A 98 8.34 -17.71 -0.42
C LEU A 98 7.70 -18.83 -1.27
N THR A 99 7.52 -18.58 -2.57
CA THR A 99 6.88 -19.52 -3.51
C THR A 99 7.63 -19.66 -4.84
N GLY A 100 8.73 -18.92 -5.03
CA GLY A 100 9.47 -18.83 -6.28
C GLY A 100 9.03 -17.71 -7.22
N GLN A 101 7.93 -16.98 -6.89
CA GLN A 101 7.40 -15.89 -7.70
C GLN A 101 6.85 -14.74 -6.85
N LEU A 102 6.67 -13.56 -7.44
CA LEU A 102 6.03 -12.41 -6.82
C LEU A 102 5.14 -11.73 -7.87
N ASP A 103 3.83 -11.69 -7.62
CA ASP A 103 2.83 -11.26 -8.59
C ASP A 103 2.17 -9.93 -8.23
N ILE A 104 2.05 -9.66 -6.92
CA ILE A 104 1.34 -8.50 -6.38
C ILE A 104 2.26 -7.77 -5.41
N LEU A 105 2.39 -6.45 -5.58
CA LEU A 105 3.07 -5.55 -4.65
C LEU A 105 2.09 -4.50 -4.14
N VAL A 106 1.92 -4.41 -2.82
CA VAL A 106 1.13 -3.38 -2.16
C VAL A 106 2.04 -2.52 -1.29
N CYS A 107 2.31 -1.29 -1.74
CA CYS A 107 3.09 -0.30 -0.98
C CYS A 107 2.17 0.48 -0.05
N ASN A 108 1.88 -0.08 1.13
CA ASN A 108 0.99 0.51 2.12
C ASN A 108 1.75 1.21 3.26
N HIS A 109 3.02 0.89 3.49
CA HIS A 109 3.82 1.53 4.54
C HIS A 109 3.82 3.06 4.39
N ALA A 110 3.84 3.75 5.52
CA ALA A 110 3.97 5.20 5.56
C ALA A 110 4.53 5.65 6.90
N GLN A 111 5.32 6.71 6.87
CA GLN A 111 5.58 7.55 8.02
C GLN A 111 4.41 8.51 8.17
N SER A 112 3.86 8.62 9.38
CA SER A 112 2.86 9.59 9.81
C SER A 112 3.22 10.08 11.21
N GLY A 113 2.61 11.20 11.65
CA GLY A 113 3.00 11.86 12.91
C GLY A 113 4.29 12.68 12.78
N ASP A 114 4.57 13.52 13.75
CA ASP A 114 5.72 14.46 13.78
C ASP A 114 5.85 15.29 12.49
N ASP A 115 4.73 15.74 11.96
CA ASP A 115 4.65 16.67 10.82
C ASP A 115 4.46 18.12 11.32
N GLY A 116 4.18 19.07 10.46
CA GLY A 116 4.01 20.45 10.83
C GLY A 116 3.40 21.33 9.74
N SER A 117 3.15 22.59 10.13
CA SER A 117 2.73 23.63 9.19
C SER A 117 3.89 24.04 8.27
N ILE A 118 3.60 24.85 7.25
CA ILE A 118 4.65 25.37 6.35
C ILE A 118 5.74 26.15 7.09
N LEU A 119 5.41 26.77 8.21
CA LEU A 119 6.37 27.54 9.01
C LEU A 119 7.28 26.66 9.88
N ASP A 120 6.89 25.40 10.10
CA ASP A 120 7.63 24.44 10.92
C ASP A 120 8.45 23.45 10.08
N MET A 121 8.43 23.59 8.74
CA MET A 121 9.14 22.66 7.86
C MET A 121 10.64 22.81 7.94
N THR A 122 11.31 21.65 7.99
CA THR A 122 12.76 21.55 7.87
C THR A 122 13.13 20.57 6.75
N ALA A 123 14.37 20.66 6.25
CA ALA A 123 14.87 19.74 5.24
C ALA A 123 14.83 18.28 5.74
N GLU A 124 15.24 18.05 6.98
CA GLU A 124 15.29 16.71 7.60
C GLU A 124 13.89 16.08 7.68
N ARG A 125 12.87 16.87 8.04
CA ARG A 125 11.49 16.41 8.09
C ARG A 125 10.98 16.02 6.70
N LEU A 126 11.16 16.91 5.71
CA LEU A 126 10.80 16.63 4.33
C LEU A 126 11.52 15.38 3.78
N ASP A 127 12.82 15.27 4.04
CA ASP A 127 13.64 14.12 3.60
C ASP A 127 13.18 12.81 4.24
N SER A 128 12.83 12.83 5.53
CA SER A 128 12.34 11.63 6.25
C SER A 128 11.04 11.11 5.66
N PHE A 129 10.04 11.98 5.46
CA PHE A 129 8.77 11.60 4.84
C PHE A 129 8.95 11.17 3.38
N TRP A 130 9.78 11.88 2.64
CA TRP A 130 10.12 11.51 1.26
C TRP A 130 10.79 10.13 1.20
N ALA A 131 11.77 9.88 2.05
CA ALA A 131 12.51 8.62 2.09
C ALA A 131 11.58 7.43 2.35
N THR A 132 10.66 7.56 3.32
CA THR A 132 9.74 6.48 3.72
C THR A 132 8.58 6.33 2.75
N ASN A 133 7.86 7.42 2.43
CA ASN A 133 6.57 7.32 1.75
C ASN A 133 6.71 7.25 0.24
N THR A 134 7.68 7.99 -0.33
CA THR A 134 7.79 8.17 -1.79
C THR A 134 8.94 7.40 -2.39
N ARG A 135 10.18 7.68 -1.95
CA ARG A 135 11.39 7.06 -2.50
C ARG A 135 11.34 5.53 -2.38
N SER A 136 11.02 5.01 -1.20
CA SER A 136 10.95 3.57 -0.98
C SER A 136 9.87 2.90 -1.83
N THR A 137 8.69 3.52 -1.96
CA THR A 137 7.59 3.03 -2.81
C THR A 137 8.02 2.92 -4.28
N ILE A 138 8.70 3.94 -4.79
CA ILE A 138 9.23 3.94 -6.17
C ILE A 138 10.31 2.85 -6.33
N LEU A 139 11.23 2.74 -5.39
CA LEU A 139 12.32 1.74 -5.45
C LEU A 139 11.81 0.30 -5.28
N LEU A 140 10.82 0.06 -4.42
CA LEU A 140 10.13 -1.24 -4.33
C LEU A 140 9.47 -1.61 -5.66
N THR A 141 8.80 -0.64 -6.29
CA THR A 141 8.18 -0.84 -7.60
C THR A 141 9.21 -1.14 -8.68
N GLN A 142 10.34 -0.44 -8.67
CA GLN A 142 11.47 -0.70 -9.58
C GLN A 142 12.01 -2.11 -9.39
N ALA A 143 12.29 -2.52 -8.14
CA ALA A 143 12.83 -3.86 -7.84
C ALA A 143 11.83 -4.96 -8.23
N PHE A 144 10.52 -4.77 -7.98
CA PHE A 144 9.47 -5.66 -8.42
C PHE A 144 9.41 -5.78 -9.96
N ALA A 145 9.50 -4.66 -10.67
CA ALA A 145 9.49 -4.66 -12.14
C ALA A 145 10.71 -5.41 -12.70
N ARG A 146 11.91 -5.16 -12.18
CA ARG A 146 13.12 -5.88 -12.58
C ARG A 146 13.02 -7.39 -12.34
N LEU A 147 12.50 -7.78 -11.18
CA LEU A 147 12.28 -9.19 -10.87
C LEU A 147 11.38 -9.87 -11.93
N ARG A 148 10.31 -9.20 -12.36
CA ARG A 148 9.36 -9.77 -13.32
C ARG A 148 9.84 -9.77 -14.76
N THR A 149 10.70 -8.83 -15.14
CA THR A 149 11.19 -8.70 -16.52
C THR A 149 12.56 -9.34 -16.74
N GLY A 150 13.32 -9.59 -15.67
CA GLY A 150 14.73 -9.98 -15.76
C GLY A 150 15.65 -8.84 -16.23
N GLU A 151 15.16 -7.58 -16.24
CA GLU A 151 15.98 -6.42 -16.62
C GLU A 151 17.05 -6.15 -15.56
N GLU A 152 18.32 -6.08 -15.99
CA GLU A 152 19.45 -5.79 -15.11
C GLU A 152 19.57 -4.30 -14.79
N GLU A 153 20.33 -3.99 -13.72
CA GLU A 153 20.69 -2.63 -13.39
C GLU A 153 21.62 -2.04 -14.45
N GLY A 154 21.33 -0.79 -14.87
CA GLY A 154 22.16 -0.10 -15.87
C GLY A 154 21.65 -0.18 -17.31
N THR A 155 20.56 -0.90 -17.58
CA THR A 155 19.90 -0.83 -18.91
C THR A 155 19.53 0.62 -19.24
N ARG A 156 20.05 1.15 -20.35
CA ARG A 156 19.84 2.56 -20.75
C ARG A 156 18.39 2.83 -21.12
N PRO A 157 17.86 4.03 -20.85
CA PRO A 157 16.47 4.36 -21.16
C PRO A 157 16.04 4.09 -22.62
N GLY A 158 16.92 4.31 -23.59
CA GLY A 158 16.64 4.05 -25.00
C GLY A 158 16.76 2.59 -25.46
N GLU A 159 17.26 1.70 -24.58
CA GLU A 159 17.41 0.27 -24.85
C GLU A 159 16.25 -0.56 -24.28
N ARG A 160 15.34 0.10 -23.55
CA ARG A 160 14.17 -0.56 -22.94
C ARG A 160 13.12 -0.79 -24.00
N ALA A 161 12.69 -2.04 -24.11
CA ALA A 161 11.66 -2.41 -25.07
C ALA A 161 10.31 -1.77 -24.71
N THR A 162 9.71 -1.06 -25.66
CA THR A 162 8.29 -0.72 -25.62
C THR A 162 7.50 -1.94 -26.09
N ARG A 163 6.46 -2.31 -25.37
CA ARG A 163 5.61 -3.43 -25.77
C ARG A 163 4.86 -3.10 -27.05
N THR A 164 4.95 -3.99 -28.01
CA THR A 164 4.22 -3.89 -29.30
C THR A 164 3.15 -4.97 -29.44
N GLU A 165 3.21 -6.01 -28.59
CA GLU A 165 2.30 -7.15 -28.64
C GLU A 165 1.32 -7.16 -27.46
N PRO A 166 0.08 -7.63 -27.66
CA PRO A 166 -0.89 -7.81 -26.57
C PRO A 166 -0.37 -8.72 -25.46
N PHE A 167 -0.94 -8.59 -24.26
CA PHE A 167 -0.63 -9.49 -23.16
C PHE A 167 -1.11 -10.91 -23.47
N THR A 168 -0.24 -11.89 -23.27
CA THR A 168 -0.54 -13.32 -23.46
C THR A 168 -0.61 -14.10 -22.15
N GLY A 169 -0.32 -13.47 -21.02
CA GLY A 169 -0.30 -14.08 -19.69
C GLY A 169 -0.74 -13.12 -18.58
N PRO A 170 -0.74 -13.57 -17.33
CA PRO A 170 -1.13 -12.76 -16.19
C PRO A 170 -0.16 -11.59 -16.00
N GLN A 171 -0.72 -10.41 -15.74
CA GLN A 171 0.04 -9.19 -15.48
C GLN A 171 0.38 -9.10 -13.98
N GLY A 172 1.53 -8.50 -13.67
CA GLY A 172 1.85 -8.07 -12.31
C GLY A 172 0.89 -6.98 -11.84
N ARG A 173 0.69 -6.88 -10.54
CA ARG A 173 -0.14 -5.85 -9.91
C ARG A 173 0.67 -5.04 -8.93
N VAL A 174 0.59 -3.72 -9.03
CA VAL A 174 1.21 -2.79 -8.07
C VAL A 174 0.13 -1.83 -7.56
N PHE A 175 0.07 -1.68 -6.25
CA PHE A 175 -0.83 -0.73 -5.59
C PHE A 175 -0.02 0.22 -4.71
N TRP A 176 -0.18 1.51 -4.93
CA TRP A 176 0.34 2.55 -4.07
C TRP A 176 -0.78 3.12 -3.20
N MET A 177 -0.43 3.61 -2.01
CA MET A 177 -1.36 4.32 -1.15
C MET A 177 -1.03 5.81 -1.14
N THR A 178 -1.99 6.63 -1.60
CA THR A 178 -1.99 8.09 -1.43
C THR A 178 -2.86 8.49 -0.23
N SER A 179 -3.39 9.67 -0.18
CA SER A 179 -4.22 10.18 0.91
C SER A 179 -5.12 11.33 0.44
N GLY A 180 -5.96 11.83 1.32
CA GLY A 180 -6.97 12.86 1.05
C GLY A 180 -6.45 14.23 0.60
N GLN A 181 -5.12 14.50 0.60
CA GLN A 181 -4.55 15.75 0.09
C GLN A 181 -4.92 16.04 -1.38
N ILE A 182 -5.36 15.03 -2.13
CA ILE A 182 -5.82 15.21 -3.52
C ILE A 182 -7.20 15.88 -3.59
N HIS A 183 -7.94 15.92 -2.49
CA HIS A 183 -9.30 16.46 -2.41
C HIS A 183 -9.37 17.79 -1.65
N GLY A 184 -8.46 18.03 -0.73
CA GLY A 184 -8.49 19.23 0.08
C GLY A 184 -7.25 19.44 0.95
N PRO A 185 -7.16 20.57 1.66
CA PRO A 185 -6.00 20.89 2.45
C PRO A 185 -5.89 20.02 3.70
N MET A 186 -4.70 19.47 3.93
CA MET A 186 -4.30 18.79 5.17
C MET A 186 -3.42 19.73 6.00
N ARG A 187 -4.04 20.61 6.79
CA ARG A 187 -3.33 21.60 7.60
C ARG A 187 -2.47 20.93 8.67
N GLY A 188 -1.22 21.38 8.80
CA GLY A 188 -0.26 20.80 9.75
C GLY A 188 0.39 19.49 9.28
N GLU A 189 0.16 19.07 8.03
CA GLU A 189 0.69 17.81 7.47
C GLU A 189 1.43 18.07 6.14
N VAL A 190 2.30 19.09 6.09
CA VAL A 190 2.93 19.53 4.83
C VAL A 190 3.88 18.48 4.27
N ALA A 191 4.70 17.84 5.10
CA ALA A 191 5.64 16.83 4.64
C ALA A 191 4.92 15.53 4.20
N TYR A 192 3.92 15.09 4.96
CA TYR A 192 3.09 13.94 4.61
C TYR A 192 2.33 14.19 3.30
N ALA A 193 1.59 15.31 3.23
CA ALA A 193 0.82 15.68 2.04
C ALA A 193 1.71 15.77 0.79
N THR A 194 2.90 16.36 0.91
CA THR A 194 3.88 16.44 -0.19
C THR A 194 4.29 15.04 -0.65
N SER A 195 4.63 14.14 0.28
CA SER A 195 5.07 12.79 -0.06
C SER A 195 3.97 11.96 -0.73
N LYS A 196 2.73 12.09 -0.28
CA LYS A 196 1.57 11.37 -0.85
C LYS A 196 1.10 11.97 -2.17
N ALA A 197 1.16 13.31 -2.31
CA ALA A 197 0.86 14.00 -3.56
C ALA A 197 1.83 13.60 -4.69
N ALA A 198 3.10 13.39 -4.37
CA ALA A 198 4.09 12.91 -5.35
C ALA A 198 3.69 11.57 -5.96
N LEU A 199 3.24 10.61 -5.15
CA LEU A 199 2.77 9.30 -5.64
C LEU A 199 1.54 9.46 -6.56
N ALA A 200 0.55 10.23 -6.12
CA ALA A 200 -0.65 10.49 -6.94
C ALA A 200 -0.29 11.18 -8.25
N GLY A 201 0.58 12.19 -8.21
CA GLY A 201 0.98 12.97 -9.39
C GLY A 201 1.78 12.17 -10.42
N VAL A 202 2.60 11.22 -9.97
CA VAL A 202 3.47 10.43 -10.87
C VAL A 202 2.84 9.10 -11.31
N THR A 203 1.67 8.74 -10.79
CA THR A 203 0.99 7.45 -11.05
C THR A 203 0.89 7.14 -12.54
N LYS A 204 0.40 8.07 -13.36
CA LYS A 204 0.22 7.83 -14.81
C LYS A 204 1.54 7.63 -15.54
N THR A 205 2.57 8.37 -15.16
CA THR A 205 3.91 8.25 -15.75
C THR A 205 4.48 6.86 -15.48
N VAL A 206 4.49 6.44 -14.22
CA VAL A 206 5.03 5.13 -13.84
C VAL A 206 4.15 3.98 -14.38
N ALA A 207 2.83 4.14 -14.37
CA ALA A 207 1.92 3.14 -14.92
C ALA A 207 2.15 2.89 -16.42
N ALA A 208 2.41 3.93 -17.21
CA ALA A 208 2.72 3.79 -18.63
C ALA A 208 4.00 2.96 -18.86
N GLU A 209 5.08 3.24 -18.11
CA GLU A 209 6.32 2.48 -18.19
C GLU A 209 6.17 1.02 -17.72
N LEU A 210 5.37 0.79 -16.68
CA LEU A 210 5.11 -0.55 -16.14
C LEU A 210 4.21 -1.37 -17.05
N LEU A 211 3.27 -0.73 -17.75
CA LEU A 211 2.38 -1.40 -18.70
C LEU A 211 3.15 -2.06 -19.84
N ASP A 212 4.20 -1.41 -20.36
CA ASP A 212 5.12 -2.01 -21.34
C ASP A 212 5.76 -3.31 -20.82
N ARG A 213 5.83 -3.49 -19.51
CA ARG A 213 6.42 -4.64 -18.81
C ARG A 213 5.40 -5.66 -18.33
N GLY A 214 4.15 -5.50 -18.70
CA GLY A 214 3.08 -6.39 -18.25
C GLY A 214 2.74 -6.22 -16.77
N ILE A 215 2.87 -5.00 -16.24
CA ILE A 215 2.56 -4.67 -14.84
C ILE A 215 1.53 -3.55 -14.81
N ILE A 216 0.46 -3.74 -14.04
CA ILE A 216 -0.61 -2.78 -13.85
C ILE A 216 -0.41 -2.07 -12.52
N LEU A 217 -0.29 -0.75 -12.55
CA LEU A 217 -0.23 0.12 -11.38
C LEU A 217 -1.54 0.88 -11.22
N ASN A 218 -2.07 0.89 -10.01
CA ASN A 218 -3.08 1.86 -9.56
C ASN A 218 -2.70 2.41 -8.17
N THR A 219 -3.11 3.63 -7.90
CA THR A 219 -2.91 4.30 -6.62
C THR A 219 -4.26 4.46 -5.92
N ILE A 220 -4.32 4.12 -4.63
CA ILE A 220 -5.55 4.15 -3.84
C ILE A 220 -5.46 5.28 -2.81
N ASP A 221 -6.48 6.11 -2.77
CA ASP A 221 -6.76 6.97 -1.64
C ASP A 221 -7.80 6.25 -0.76
N PRO A 222 -7.42 5.83 0.45
CA PRO A 222 -8.33 5.09 1.33
C PRO A 222 -9.38 5.98 2.01
N GLY A 223 -9.25 7.30 1.92
CA GLY A 223 -10.04 8.24 2.72
C GLY A 223 -9.70 8.19 4.22
N PRO A 224 -10.56 8.73 5.08
CA PRO A 224 -10.37 8.74 6.53
C PRO A 224 -10.70 7.38 7.14
N VAL A 225 -9.77 6.44 7.07
CA VAL A 225 -9.89 5.10 7.66
C VAL A 225 -9.37 5.12 9.09
N ASN A 226 -10.21 4.77 10.07
CA ASN A 226 -9.78 4.70 11.46
C ASN A 226 -8.90 3.46 11.71
N THR A 227 -7.61 3.70 11.87
CA THR A 227 -6.62 2.68 12.27
C THR A 227 -6.10 2.89 13.70
N GLY A 228 -6.79 3.68 14.53
CA GLY A 228 -6.43 4.06 15.88
C GLY A 228 -6.12 5.55 16.04
N TYR A 229 -5.76 6.26 15.00
CA TYR A 229 -5.44 7.69 15.07
C TYR A 229 -6.68 8.61 15.16
N LEU A 230 -7.88 8.06 14.99
CA LEU A 230 -9.17 8.74 15.16
C LEU A 230 -9.93 8.23 16.41
N ASP A 231 -9.28 7.49 17.30
CA ASP A 231 -9.86 7.12 18.59
C ASP A 231 -9.68 8.28 19.59
N ALA A 232 -10.65 8.49 20.48
CA ALA A 232 -10.67 9.62 21.40
C ALA A 232 -9.44 9.67 22.32
N GLU A 233 -8.87 8.52 22.65
CA GLU A 233 -7.72 8.37 23.56
C GLU A 233 -6.37 8.64 22.88
N THR A 234 -6.31 8.55 21.55
CA THR A 234 -5.03 8.55 20.81
C THR A 234 -4.96 9.61 19.71
N THR A 235 -6.06 10.30 19.44
CA THR A 235 -6.13 11.33 18.39
C THR A 235 -5.37 12.59 18.79
N ASP A 236 -4.67 13.17 17.83
CA ASP A 236 -4.06 14.52 17.88
C ASP A 236 -4.89 15.56 17.12
N ARG A 237 -6.12 15.24 16.71
CA ARG A 237 -6.98 16.02 15.81
C ARG A 237 -8.24 16.53 16.53
N PRO A 238 -8.93 17.56 15.99
CA PRO A 238 -10.23 18.03 16.52
C PRO A 238 -11.33 17.01 16.20
N LEU A 239 -11.32 15.88 16.93
CA LEU A 239 -12.14 14.70 16.64
C LEU A 239 -13.63 15.03 16.61
N ALA A 240 -14.13 15.88 17.52
CA ALA A 240 -15.56 16.21 17.60
C ALA A 240 -16.09 16.86 16.29
N GLU A 241 -15.32 17.76 15.69
CA GLU A 241 -15.68 18.41 14.42
C GLU A 241 -15.66 17.40 13.27
N ILE A 242 -14.65 16.52 13.26
CA ILE A 242 -14.48 15.48 12.22
C ILE A 242 -15.64 14.47 12.35
N GLU A 243 -15.98 14.03 13.55
CA GLU A 243 -17.10 13.10 13.79
C GLU A 243 -18.44 13.70 13.40
N GLU A 244 -18.69 15.00 13.70
CA GLU A 244 -19.91 15.68 13.31
C GLU A 244 -20.04 15.71 11.78
N PHE A 245 -18.95 16.06 11.07
CA PHE A 245 -18.94 16.01 9.63
C PHE A 245 -19.19 14.58 9.11
N VAL A 246 -18.46 13.58 9.62
CA VAL A 246 -18.63 12.18 9.19
C VAL A 246 -20.05 11.67 9.42
N ARG A 247 -20.68 12.00 10.55
CA ARG A 247 -22.10 11.64 10.82
C ARG A 247 -23.08 12.28 9.82
N SER A 248 -22.70 13.40 9.19
CA SER A 248 -23.49 14.04 8.14
C SER A 248 -23.34 13.38 6.77
N THR A 249 -22.32 12.55 6.57
CA THR A 249 -22.10 11.83 5.31
C THR A 249 -23.07 10.64 5.17
N PRO A 250 -23.35 10.17 3.94
CA PRO A 250 -24.30 9.08 3.72
C PRO A 250 -23.97 7.76 4.45
N PHE A 251 -22.69 7.48 4.71
CA PHE A 251 -22.27 6.28 5.46
C PHE A 251 -22.27 6.49 6.98
N GLY A 252 -22.24 7.73 7.47
CA GLY A 252 -22.30 8.07 8.89
C GLY A 252 -21.16 7.51 9.76
N ARG A 253 -20.08 7.04 9.15
CA ARG A 253 -18.91 6.44 9.83
C ARG A 253 -17.61 6.77 9.13
N PHE A 254 -16.50 6.66 9.84
CA PHE A 254 -15.18 6.55 9.23
C PHE A 254 -15.06 5.29 8.37
N GLY A 255 -14.14 5.31 7.43
CA GLY A 255 -13.73 4.10 6.73
C GLY A 255 -13.15 3.07 7.72
N GLU A 256 -13.35 1.81 7.41
CA GLU A 256 -12.72 0.67 8.07
C GLU A 256 -11.57 0.16 7.20
N PRO A 257 -10.52 -0.46 7.78
CA PRO A 257 -9.41 -1.02 7.01
C PRO A 257 -9.84 -1.98 5.89
N ASP A 258 -10.97 -2.66 6.07
CA ASP A 258 -11.55 -3.59 5.09
C ASP A 258 -12.11 -2.88 3.84
N ASP A 259 -12.49 -1.59 3.93
CA ASP A 259 -13.08 -0.87 2.80
C ASP A 259 -12.07 -0.75 1.64
N PRO A 260 -10.87 -0.15 1.80
CA PRO A 260 -9.86 -0.15 0.76
C PRO A 260 -9.28 -1.54 0.46
N ALA A 261 -9.26 -2.46 1.44
CA ALA A 261 -8.76 -3.81 1.23
C ALA A 261 -9.60 -4.60 0.21
N ARG A 262 -10.93 -4.51 0.27
CA ARG A 262 -11.84 -5.14 -0.70
C ARG A 262 -11.64 -4.60 -2.11
N LEU A 263 -11.41 -3.28 -2.24
CA LEU A 263 -11.11 -2.65 -3.53
C LEU A 263 -9.78 -3.19 -4.10
N ILE A 264 -8.73 -3.22 -3.29
CA ILE A 264 -7.42 -3.76 -3.70
C ILE A 264 -7.54 -5.23 -4.09
N GLY A 265 -8.27 -6.04 -3.31
CA GLY A 265 -8.51 -7.45 -3.63
C GLY A 265 -9.23 -7.66 -4.96
N TRP A 266 -10.20 -6.79 -5.31
CA TRP A 266 -10.86 -6.81 -6.61
C TRP A 266 -9.93 -6.37 -7.74
N LEU A 267 -9.20 -5.27 -7.56
CA LEU A 267 -8.24 -4.77 -8.55
C LEU A 267 -7.08 -5.75 -8.81
N ALA A 268 -6.72 -6.56 -7.81
CA ALA A 268 -5.69 -7.59 -7.95
C ALA A 268 -6.16 -8.78 -8.79
N SER A 269 -7.47 -9.01 -8.88
CA SER A 269 -8.05 -10.10 -9.68
C SER A 269 -8.08 -9.77 -11.19
N ASP A 270 -8.46 -10.77 -11.97
CA ASP A 270 -8.67 -10.60 -13.41
C ASP A 270 -9.81 -9.62 -13.74
N ASP A 271 -10.81 -9.51 -12.87
CA ASP A 271 -11.93 -8.58 -13.07
C ASP A 271 -11.49 -7.11 -13.02
N GLY A 272 -10.43 -6.81 -12.23
CA GLY A 272 -9.85 -5.48 -12.12
C GLY A 272 -8.81 -5.12 -13.19
N ARG A 273 -8.44 -6.04 -14.07
CA ARG A 273 -7.30 -5.86 -15.02
C ARG A 273 -7.45 -4.71 -16.01
N TRP A 274 -8.67 -4.22 -16.24
CA TRP A 274 -8.94 -3.12 -17.18
C TRP A 274 -8.77 -1.74 -16.54
N VAL A 275 -8.51 -1.67 -15.23
CA VAL A 275 -8.24 -0.43 -14.49
C VAL A 275 -6.73 -0.23 -14.41
N VAL A 276 -6.20 0.76 -15.10
CA VAL A 276 -4.76 1.00 -15.26
C VAL A 276 -4.42 2.47 -15.05
N GLY A 277 -3.41 2.75 -14.24
CA GLY A 277 -2.86 4.10 -14.05
C GLY A 277 -3.81 5.08 -13.38
N GLN A 278 -4.77 4.58 -12.60
CA GLN A 278 -5.76 5.41 -11.93
C GLN A 278 -5.34 5.75 -10.50
N VAL A 279 -5.77 6.94 -10.05
CA VAL A 279 -5.84 7.30 -8.63
C VAL A 279 -7.31 7.16 -8.25
N ILE A 280 -7.62 6.21 -7.35
CA ILE A 280 -8.98 5.79 -7.03
C ILE A 280 -9.25 6.07 -5.56
N SER A 281 -10.29 6.84 -5.26
CA SER A 281 -10.73 7.07 -3.88
C SER A 281 -11.67 5.96 -3.41
N SER A 282 -11.41 5.44 -2.21
CA SER A 282 -12.24 4.49 -1.47
C SER A 282 -12.62 5.14 -0.13
N ASP A 283 -13.30 6.26 -0.19
CA ASP A 283 -13.51 7.19 0.92
C ASP A 283 -14.97 7.29 1.38
N GLY A 284 -15.88 6.45 0.86
CA GLY A 284 -17.30 6.50 1.18
C GLY A 284 -18.00 7.79 0.75
N GLY A 285 -17.43 8.52 -0.21
CA GLY A 285 -17.95 9.81 -0.68
C GLY A 285 -17.55 10.99 0.20
N PHE A 286 -16.60 10.80 1.12
CA PHE A 286 -16.12 11.87 2.02
C PHE A 286 -15.64 13.12 1.26
N ALA A 287 -15.00 12.94 0.11
CA ALA A 287 -14.47 14.05 -0.68
C ALA A 287 -15.54 14.84 -1.47
N ILE A 288 -16.75 14.35 -1.56
CA ILE A 288 -17.85 14.96 -2.34
C ILE A 288 -19.07 15.31 -1.48
N ALA A 289 -19.01 15.08 -0.17
CA ALA A 289 -20.07 15.37 0.78
C ALA A 289 -20.12 16.85 1.22
#